data_6380e8758c6ae543f3e10fbdaec60911
#
_entry.id   6380e8758c6ae543f3e10fbdaec60911
#
_cell.length_a   1.000
_cell.length_b   1.000
_cell.length_c   1.000
_cell.angle_alpha   90.00
_cell.angle_beta   90.00
_cell.angle_gamma   90.00
#
_symmetry.space_group_name_H-M   'P 1'
#
loop_
_entity.id
_entity.type
_entity.pdbx_description
1 polymer ?
#
loop_
_entity_poly.entity_id
_entity_poly.type
_entity_poly.pdbx_seq_one_letter_code
_entity_poly.pdbx_strand_id
1 'polypeptide(L)'
;MIMRHIRLISRLSMFILCFFVSLGALAGNEVALTVEKAYITPGQTATLTIKLNNSVVVGTVGATINLPEGLTFVKGKISDDGSYVPVMSTTEFSKKAILVTSTTKPNVAHFTIGKNSNFQPSEGDLITFDVNVAENFGITGNIILDEGLGAYAEYDEEGNIVAKEYKVESSTTKLYNANELCFPSVADFSIAPGEKKTITLDLKDEKHLISLLSWNVKMPAGLSIDPESYEAVKDRAPLHNVSIKKSGRLIIRPNGAATKLEELDILGTSGAIVSFDVIADASFSGDATIKFYDFLATTKAIDGKVSQYYSKDFEVKVTKAGTATGINGIESDFAAKADGIYTISGLKVNQLVKGVNIVVKDGKATKVVKK
;
A
#
# COMPACT_ATOMS: atom_id res chain seq x y z
N MET A 1 0.85 38.48 -33.00
CA MET A 1 0.94 37.61 -31.83
C MET A 1 -0.43 37.15 -31.31
N ILE A 2 -1.43 38.01 -31.29
CA ILE A 2 -2.81 37.73 -30.80
C ILE A 2 -3.56 36.69 -31.66
N MET A 3 -3.39 36.69 -32.98
CA MET A 3 -4.08 35.75 -33.89
C MET A 3 -3.62 34.27 -33.74
N ARG A 4 -2.39 34.00 -33.25
CA ARG A 4 -1.91 32.61 -33.02
C ARG A 4 -2.56 32.00 -31.78
N HIS A 5 -2.81 32.79 -30.75
CA HIS A 5 -3.47 32.33 -29.53
C HIS A 5 -4.95 32.02 -29.73
N ILE A 6 -5.63 32.85 -30.53
CA ILE A 6 -7.06 32.66 -30.86
C ILE A 6 -7.26 31.37 -31.68
N ARG A 7 -6.34 31.01 -32.59
CA ARG A 7 -6.40 29.74 -33.34
C ARG A 7 -6.11 28.52 -32.46
N LEU A 8 -5.26 28.65 -31.44
CA LEU A 8 -4.96 27.57 -30.50
C LEU A 8 -6.17 27.31 -29.58
N ILE A 9 -6.80 28.37 -29.07
CA ILE A 9 -7.98 28.27 -28.21
C ILE A 9 -9.18 27.73 -29.01
N SER A 10 -9.36 28.15 -30.28
CA SER A 10 -10.45 27.64 -31.14
C SER A 10 -10.25 26.14 -31.49
N ARG A 11 -9.02 25.69 -31.67
CA ARG A 11 -8.72 24.25 -31.91
C ARG A 11 -8.95 23.40 -30.67
N LEU A 12 -8.59 23.89 -29.48
CA LEU A 12 -8.83 23.21 -28.21
C LEU A 12 -10.33 23.22 -27.86
N SER A 13 -11.03 24.34 -28.09
CA SER A 13 -12.49 24.44 -27.89
C SER A 13 -13.27 23.50 -28.84
N MET A 14 -12.79 23.31 -30.07
CA MET A 14 -13.40 22.39 -31.02
C MET A 14 -13.18 20.92 -30.59
N PHE A 15 -12.06 20.61 -29.95
CA PHE A 15 -11.79 19.29 -29.38
C PHE A 15 -12.69 18.99 -28.17
N ILE A 16 -12.95 19.98 -27.32
CA ILE A 16 -13.83 19.84 -26.15
C ILE A 16 -15.29 19.69 -26.59
N LEU A 17 -15.69 20.30 -27.70
CA LEU A 17 -17.08 20.25 -28.21
C LEU A 17 -17.41 18.96 -28.95
N CYS A 18 -16.40 18.23 -29.50
CA CYS A 18 -16.60 16.94 -30.18
C CYS A 18 -16.81 15.75 -29.20
N PHE A 19 -16.69 15.99 -27.89
CA PHE A 19 -16.76 14.93 -26.87
C PHE A 19 -18.18 14.36 -26.64
N PHE A 20 -19.20 14.85 -27.32
CA PHE A 20 -20.58 14.44 -27.05
C PHE A 20 -21.31 13.74 -28.19
N VAL A 21 -20.64 13.34 -29.26
CA VAL A 21 -21.33 12.68 -30.40
C VAL A 21 -20.51 11.54 -30.94
N SER A 22 -20.77 10.35 -30.47
CA SER A 22 -20.84 9.04 -31.14
C SER A 22 -20.48 7.88 -30.20
N LEU A 23 -21.50 7.05 -29.90
CA LEU A 23 -21.32 5.73 -29.27
C LEU A 23 -20.91 4.73 -30.34
N GLY A 24 -19.64 4.64 -30.66
CA GLY A 24 -19.06 3.55 -31.42
C GLY A 24 -18.57 2.45 -30.47
N ALA A 25 -18.91 1.19 -30.75
CA ALA A 25 -18.42 0.05 -29.99
C ALA A 25 -16.89 -0.06 -30.12
N LEU A 26 -16.18 0.13 -29.01
CA LEU A 26 -14.73 0.06 -28.94
C LEU A 26 -14.28 -1.17 -28.12
N ALA A 27 -13.30 -1.85 -28.61
CA ALA A 27 -12.68 -3.02 -28.00
C ALA A 27 -11.51 -2.60 -27.10
N GLY A 28 -11.49 -3.10 -25.87
CA GLY A 28 -10.28 -3.22 -25.07
C GLY A 28 -10.02 -2.12 -24.05
N ASN A 29 -9.38 -2.49 -22.92
CA ASN A 29 -8.90 -1.62 -21.86
C ASN A 29 -7.61 -0.87 -22.26
N GLU A 30 -7.63 -0.17 -23.40
CA GLU A 30 -6.45 0.56 -23.91
C GLU A 30 -6.15 1.81 -23.10
N VAL A 31 -7.16 2.37 -22.43
CA VAL A 31 -7.06 3.54 -21.56
C VAL A 31 -7.84 3.28 -20.27
N ALA A 32 -7.16 3.37 -19.14
CA ALA A 32 -7.77 3.20 -17.83
C ALA A 32 -7.49 4.40 -16.93
N LEU A 33 -8.51 4.81 -16.17
CA LEU A 33 -8.41 5.78 -15.10
C LEU A 33 -8.73 5.11 -13.78
N THR A 34 -7.91 5.34 -12.77
CA THR A 34 -8.13 4.83 -11.42
C THR A 34 -7.82 5.89 -10.38
N VAL A 35 -8.56 5.90 -9.28
CA VAL A 35 -8.17 6.68 -8.10
C VAL A 35 -7.20 5.84 -7.27
N GLU A 36 -6.16 6.45 -6.75
CA GLU A 36 -5.25 5.76 -5.83
C GLU A 36 -5.96 5.46 -4.50
N LYS A 37 -5.74 4.24 -3.96
CA LYS A 37 -6.22 3.84 -2.63
C LYS A 37 -5.74 4.85 -1.57
N ALA A 38 -6.64 5.38 -0.76
CA ALA A 38 -6.29 6.39 0.24
C ALA A 38 -6.92 6.13 1.61
N TYR A 39 -6.23 6.62 2.64
CA TYR A 39 -6.66 6.61 4.04
C TYR A 39 -6.87 8.06 4.46
N ILE A 40 -8.13 8.43 4.64
CA ILE A 40 -8.57 9.80 4.87
C ILE A 40 -9.05 10.01 6.30
N THR A 41 -8.81 11.18 6.86
CA THR A 41 -9.14 11.52 8.25
C THR A 41 -10.41 12.37 8.30
N PRO A 42 -11.47 11.94 9.01
CA PRO A 42 -12.66 12.75 9.26
C PRO A 42 -12.33 14.13 9.82
N GLY A 43 -13.08 15.13 9.39
CA GLY A 43 -12.90 16.52 9.78
C GLY A 43 -11.74 17.24 9.08
N GLN A 44 -11.01 16.57 8.18
CA GLN A 44 -9.87 17.16 7.48
C GLN A 44 -10.09 17.23 5.97
N THR A 45 -9.25 17.99 5.30
CA THR A 45 -9.13 17.96 3.84
C THR A 45 -8.14 16.87 3.44
N ALA A 46 -8.46 16.11 2.39
CA ALA A 46 -7.58 15.10 1.82
C ALA A 46 -7.34 15.39 0.33
N THR A 47 -6.11 15.18 -0.13
CA THR A 47 -5.76 15.20 -1.55
C THR A 47 -5.76 13.79 -2.10
N LEU A 48 -6.51 13.56 -3.17
CA LEU A 48 -6.64 12.28 -3.86
C LEU A 48 -6.02 12.39 -5.26
N THR A 49 -5.51 11.25 -5.77
CA THR A 49 -4.82 11.20 -7.06
C THR A 49 -5.58 10.31 -8.03
N ILE A 50 -5.78 10.78 -9.26
CA ILE A 50 -6.22 9.97 -10.39
C ILE A 50 -5.00 9.58 -11.21
N LYS A 51 -4.86 8.30 -11.47
CA LYS A 51 -3.83 7.71 -12.35
C LYS A 51 -4.40 7.42 -13.73
N LEU A 52 -3.57 7.64 -14.73
CA LEU A 52 -3.80 7.20 -16.11
C LEU A 52 -2.88 6.00 -16.37
N ASN A 53 -3.44 4.94 -16.91
CA ASN A 53 -2.70 3.83 -17.50
C ASN A 53 -3.19 3.67 -18.95
N ASN A 54 -2.30 3.89 -19.92
CA ASN A 54 -2.64 3.81 -21.34
C ASN A 54 -1.61 2.98 -22.11
N SER A 55 -2.10 2.05 -22.92
CA SER A 55 -1.29 1.25 -23.85
C SER A 55 -1.22 1.86 -25.25
N VAL A 56 -1.97 2.90 -25.49
CA VAL A 56 -2.08 3.66 -26.75
C VAL A 56 -1.81 5.14 -26.52
N VAL A 57 -1.51 5.89 -27.60
CA VAL A 57 -1.35 7.35 -27.51
C VAL A 57 -2.71 8.00 -27.26
N VAL A 58 -2.80 8.90 -26.28
CA VAL A 58 -4.00 9.64 -25.92
C VAL A 58 -3.68 11.14 -25.86
N GLY A 59 -4.43 11.95 -26.58
CA GLY A 59 -4.29 13.43 -26.56
C GLY A 59 -5.11 14.09 -25.45
N THR A 60 -6.28 13.53 -25.19
CA THR A 60 -7.24 14.04 -24.20
C THR A 60 -7.91 12.88 -23.49
N VAL A 61 -8.14 13.04 -22.19
CA VAL A 61 -8.86 12.06 -21.37
C VAL A 61 -9.72 12.79 -20.35
N GLY A 62 -10.87 12.22 -20.01
CA GLY A 62 -11.78 12.79 -19.00
C GLY A 62 -12.69 11.75 -18.39
N ALA A 63 -13.30 12.08 -17.28
CA ALA A 63 -14.28 11.25 -16.57
C ALA A 63 -15.12 12.10 -15.60
N THR A 64 -16.19 11.47 -15.11
CA THR A 64 -16.99 11.96 -14.00
C THR A 64 -16.48 11.31 -12.70
N ILE A 65 -16.23 12.12 -11.68
CA ILE A 65 -15.84 11.68 -10.35
C ILE A 65 -17.06 11.74 -9.44
N ASN A 66 -17.46 10.59 -8.90
CA ASN A 66 -18.54 10.46 -7.93
C ASN A 66 -17.93 10.15 -6.56
N LEU A 67 -18.03 11.09 -5.63
CA LEU A 67 -17.58 10.92 -4.25
C LEU A 67 -18.64 10.21 -3.42
N PRO A 68 -18.24 9.36 -2.46
CA PRO A 68 -19.17 8.72 -1.52
C PRO A 68 -19.81 9.74 -0.56
N GLU A 69 -20.85 9.31 0.14
CA GLU A 69 -21.44 10.09 1.23
C GLU A 69 -20.37 10.49 2.25
N GLY A 70 -20.47 11.71 2.78
CA GLY A 70 -19.49 12.27 3.71
C GLY A 70 -18.28 12.92 3.05
N LEU A 71 -18.17 12.92 1.72
CA LEU A 71 -17.13 13.65 1.00
C LEU A 71 -17.74 14.73 0.09
N THR A 72 -17.07 15.89 0.02
CA THR A 72 -17.38 16.95 -0.93
C THR A 72 -16.09 17.52 -1.51
N PHE A 73 -16.14 18.01 -2.76
CA PHE A 73 -15.00 18.70 -3.35
C PHE A 73 -14.70 20.01 -2.60
N VAL A 74 -13.41 20.29 -2.41
CA VAL A 74 -12.97 21.60 -1.94
C VAL A 74 -13.28 22.63 -3.03
N LYS A 75 -13.94 23.72 -2.64
CA LYS A 75 -14.31 24.82 -3.54
C LYS A 75 -13.07 25.63 -3.89
N GLY A 76 -12.75 25.69 -5.16
CA GLY A 76 -11.75 26.60 -5.71
C GLY A 76 -12.41 27.95 -6.09
N LYS A 77 -12.28 28.35 -7.36
CA LYS A 77 -12.88 29.59 -7.84
C LYS A 77 -14.41 29.47 -7.82
N ILE A 78 -15.07 30.44 -7.18
CA ILE A 78 -16.53 30.54 -7.11
C ILE A 78 -17.00 31.61 -8.12
N SER A 79 -18.00 31.27 -8.89
CA SER A 79 -18.67 32.21 -9.84
C SER A 79 -19.78 32.97 -9.14
N ASP A 80 -20.24 34.10 -9.78
CA ASP A 80 -21.26 34.98 -9.21
C ASP A 80 -22.62 34.29 -8.99
N ASP A 81 -22.91 33.23 -9.74
CA ASP A 81 -24.10 32.38 -9.61
C ASP A 81 -23.98 31.30 -8.49
N GLY A 82 -22.86 31.28 -7.75
CA GLY A 82 -22.59 30.31 -6.70
C GLY A 82 -22.05 28.95 -7.19
N SER A 83 -21.92 28.76 -8.50
CA SER A 83 -21.20 27.60 -9.04
C SER A 83 -19.71 27.70 -8.70
N TYR A 84 -19.00 26.58 -8.66
CA TYR A 84 -17.57 26.59 -8.36
C TYR A 84 -16.80 25.57 -9.18
N VAL A 85 -15.53 25.89 -9.39
CA VAL A 85 -14.54 24.93 -9.91
C VAL A 85 -13.93 24.22 -8.73
N PRO A 86 -13.88 22.88 -8.71
CA PRO A 86 -13.23 22.15 -7.63
C PRO A 86 -11.72 22.40 -7.65
N VAL A 87 -11.08 22.30 -6.49
CA VAL A 87 -9.62 22.37 -6.41
C VAL A 87 -9.04 21.09 -7.02
N MET A 88 -8.50 21.22 -8.23
CA MET A 88 -7.82 20.16 -8.97
C MET A 88 -6.54 20.69 -9.60
N SER A 89 -5.52 19.87 -9.68
CA SER A 89 -4.21 20.24 -10.21
C SER A 89 -3.61 19.16 -11.09
N THR A 90 -2.84 19.61 -12.10
CA THR A 90 -1.97 18.71 -12.87
C THR A 90 -0.78 18.29 -12.04
N THR A 91 -0.23 17.13 -12.36
CA THR A 91 0.98 16.57 -11.73
C THR A 91 2.21 16.77 -12.61
N GLU A 92 3.35 16.26 -12.21
CA GLU A 92 4.55 16.26 -13.07
C GLU A 92 4.35 15.43 -14.34
N PHE A 93 3.61 14.31 -14.25
CA PHE A 93 3.26 13.46 -15.40
C PHE A 93 2.41 14.21 -16.44
N SER A 94 1.44 15.00 -15.99
CA SER A 94 0.56 15.79 -16.84
C SER A 94 0.99 17.26 -16.99
N LYS A 95 2.21 17.57 -16.63
CA LYS A 95 2.79 18.92 -16.76
C LYS A 95 2.56 19.50 -18.17
N LYS A 96 2.17 20.75 -18.23
CA LYS A 96 1.77 21.50 -19.46
C LYS A 96 0.48 21.00 -20.12
N ALA A 97 -0.25 20.08 -19.53
CA ALA A 97 -1.61 19.76 -19.97
C ALA A 97 -2.59 20.87 -19.56
N ILE A 98 -3.69 20.98 -20.29
CA ILE A 98 -4.80 21.86 -19.97
C ILE A 98 -5.86 21.04 -19.27
N LEU A 99 -6.16 21.40 -18.03
CA LEU A 99 -7.19 20.78 -17.20
C LEU A 99 -8.43 21.68 -17.18
N VAL A 100 -9.57 21.12 -17.55
CA VAL A 100 -10.88 21.75 -17.46
C VAL A 100 -11.74 20.94 -16.50
N THR A 101 -12.38 21.60 -15.55
CA THR A 101 -13.19 20.94 -14.54
C THR A 101 -14.50 21.69 -14.33
N SER A 102 -15.54 20.95 -13.94
CA SER A 102 -16.84 21.50 -13.55
C SER A 102 -17.47 20.65 -12.45
N THR A 103 -18.34 21.26 -11.65
CA THR A 103 -19.14 20.54 -10.66
C THR A 103 -20.61 20.61 -11.03
N THR A 104 -21.33 19.50 -10.84
CA THR A 104 -22.79 19.45 -10.96
C THR A 104 -23.46 19.38 -9.61
N LYS A 105 -22.77 18.78 -8.62
CA LYS A 105 -23.20 18.66 -7.21
C LYS A 105 -21.97 18.73 -6.32
N PRO A 106 -22.09 18.98 -5.01
CA PRO A 106 -20.96 19.04 -4.10
C PRO A 106 -20.07 17.77 -4.08
N ASN A 107 -20.62 16.62 -4.48
CA ASN A 107 -19.96 15.34 -4.52
C ASN A 107 -19.78 14.77 -5.94
N VAL A 108 -20.09 15.54 -7.00
CA VAL A 108 -19.94 15.11 -8.40
C VAL A 108 -19.21 16.17 -9.19
N ALA A 109 -18.10 15.81 -9.79
CA ALA A 109 -17.32 16.69 -10.66
C ALA A 109 -16.95 15.98 -11.97
N HIS A 110 -16.85 16.75 -13.04
CA HIS A 110 -16.31 16.31 -14.32
C HIS A 110 -14.94 16.93 -14.51
N PHE A 111 -14.03 16.19 -15.10
CA PHE A 111 -12.75 16.71 -15.56
C PHE A 111 -12.45 16.26 -16.98
N THR A 112 -11.73 17.08 -17.69
CA THR A 112 -11.12 16.76 -18.99
C THR A 112 -9.72 17.34 -18.99
N ILE A 113 -8.73 16.55 -19.37
CA ILE A 113 -7.36 16.97 -19.44
C ILE A 113 -6.75 16.61 -20.79
N GLY A 114 -6.10 17.57 -21.45
CA GLY A 114 -5.49 17.38 -22.76
C GLY A 114 -4.07 17.93 -22.80
N LYS A 115 -3.19 17.26 -23.56
CA LYS A 115 -1.78 17.62 -23.69
C LYS A 115 -1.38 17.68 -25.17
N ASN A 116 -0.78 18.79 -25.61
CA ASN A 116 -0.36 18.97 -27.01
C ASN A 116 0.70 17.93 -27.47
N SER A 117 1.54 17.45 -26.56
CA SER A 117 2.53 16.40 -26.83
C SER A 117 1.95 14.99 -26.70
N ASN A 118 0.65 14.86 -26.47
CA ASN A 118 -0.08 13.65 -26.12
C ASN A 118 0.50 12.91 -24.89
N PHE A 119 -0.27 12.02 -24.31
CA PHE A 119 0.17 11.05 -23.33
C PHE A 119 0.63 9.79 -24.08
N GLN A 120 1.91 9.52 -24.05
CA GLN A 120 2.49 8.29 -24.65
C GLN A 120 2.09 7.09 -23.81
N PRO A 121 2.08 5.85 -24.37
CA PRO A 121 1.79 4.64 -23.63
C PRO A 121 2.63 4.54 -22.34
N SER A 122 1.99 4.59 -21.20
CA SER A 122 2.63 4.64 -19.87
C SER A 122 1.60 4.59 -18.73
N GLU A 123 2.09 4.55 -17.52
CA GLU A 123 1.30 4.76 -16.29
C GLU A 123 1.87 5.95 -15.52
N GLY A 124 0.98 6.78 -14.95
CA GLY A 124 1.40 7.91 -14.12
C GLY A 124 0.25 8.64 -13.45
N ASP A 125 0.61 9.45 -12.47
CA ASP A 125 -0.33 10.31 -11.74
C ASP A 125 -0.81 11.43 -12.65
N LEU A 126 -2.09 11.42 -13.01
CA LEU A 126 -2.65 12.34 -13.99
C LEU A 126 -3.02 13.69 -13.38
N ILE A 127 -3.87 13.66 -12.36
CA ILE A 127 -4.33 14.85 -11.63
C ILE A 127 -4.45 14.52 -10.14
N THR A 128 -4.38 15.59 -9.33
CA THR A 128 -4.79 15.56 -7.93
C THR A 128 -6.03 16.41 -7.74
N PHE A 129 -6.84 16.09 -6.74
CA PHE A 129 -8.00 16.87 -6.34
C PHE A 129 -8.22 16.79 -4.84
N ASP A 130 -8.76 17.89 -4.29
CA ASP A 130 -8.97 18.04 -2.85
C ASP A 130 -10.42 17.80 -2.48
N VAL A 131 -10.62 17.07 -1.39
CA VAL A 131 -11.94 16.77 -0.81
C VAL A 131 -12.00 17.12 0.67
N ASN A 132 -13.14 17.66 1.11
CA ASN A 132 -13.46 17.77 2.53
C ASN A 132 -14.05 16.46 2.99
N VAL A 133 -13.57 15.94 4.11
CA VAL A 133 -14.05 14.72 4.76
C VAL A 133 -14.93 15.12 5.95
N ALA A 134 -16.20 14.72 5.94
CA ALA A 134 -17.11 15.01 7.04
C ALA A 134 -16.68 14.30 8.33
N GLU A 135 -16.97 14.89 9.49
CA GLU A 135 -16.67 14.29 10.82
C GLU A 135 -17.29 12.89 10.99
N ASN A 136 -18.47 12.68 10.39
CA ASN A 136 -19.21 11.42 10.46
C ASN A 136 -18.94 10.48 9.28
N PHE A 137 -17.81 10.66 8.53
CA PHE A 137 -17.45 9.73 7.48
C PHE A 137 -17.34 8.31 8.03
N GLY A 138 -18.00 7.37 7.36
CA GLY A 138 -18.04 5.97 7.80
C GLY A 138 -16.67 5.26 7.80
N ILE A 139 -16.66 3.96 8.07
CA ILE A 139 -15.42 3.15 8.07
C ILE A 139 -14.77 3.15 6.69
N THR A 140 -15.58 3.14 5.63
CA THR A 140 -15.13 3.21 4.23
C THR A 140 -16.12 3.96 3.36
N GLY A 141 -15.65 4.40 2.19
CA GLY A 141 -16.48 4.91 1.11
C GLY A 141 -15.93 4.49 -0.25
N ASN A 142 -16.77 4.39 -1.27
CA ASN A 142 -16.35 4.08 -2.62
C ASN A 142 -16.38 5.34 -3.49
N ILE A 143 -15.23 5.72 -4.03
CA ILE A 143 -15.16 6.71 -5.10
C ILE A 143 -15.27 6.00 -6.44
N ILE A 144 -16.06 6.57 -7.34
CA ILE A 144 -16.33 5.98 -8.65
C ILE A 144 -15.91 6.98 -9.72
N LEU A 145 -15.07 6.53 -10.66
CA LEU A 145 -14.86 7.20 -11.93
C LEU A 145 -15.78 6.58 -12.96
N ASP A 146 -16.57 7.40 -13.63
CA ASP A 146 -17.58 6.99 -14.58
C ASP A 146 -17.59 7.86 -15.81
N GLU A 147 -18.36 7.47 -16.85
CA GLU A 147 -18.47 8.21 -18.11
C GLU A 147 -17.10 8.59 -18.71
N GLY A 148 -16.12 7.70 -18.56
CA GLY A 148 -14.75 7.95 -18.97
C GLY A 148 -14.59 7.88 -20.49
N LEU A 149 -13.82 8.79 -21.07
CA LEU A 149 -13.50 8.84 -22.48
C LEU A 149 -12.07 9.32 -22.70
N GLY A 150 -11.34 8.62 -23.56
CA GLY A 150 -10.04 9.06 -24.09
C GLY A 150 -10.17 9.39 -25.58
N ALA A 151 -9.38 10.32 -26.07
CA ALA A 151 -9.36 10.67 -27.48
C ALA A 151 -7.94 11.00 -27.98
N TYR A 152 -7.68 10.65 -29.21
CA TYR A 152 -6.48 11.02 -29.94
C TYR A 152 -6.85 11.56 -31.32
N ALA A 153 -6.22 12.66 -31.73
CA ALA A 153 -6.43 13.22 -33.06
C ALA A 153 -5.34 12.74 -34.01
N GLU A 154 -5.72 12.17 -35.12
CA GLU A 154 -4.86 11.79 -36.23
C GLU A 154 -5.31 12.48 -37.54
N TYR A 155 -4.48 12.46 -38.56
CA TYR A 155 -4.85 12.95 -39.89
C TYR A 155 -5.19 11.75 -40.77
N ASP A 156 -6.31 11.82 -41.47
CA ASP A 156 -6.64 10.84 -42.52
C ASP A 156 -5.79 11.06 -43.79
N GLU A 157 -6.01 10.21 -44.79
CA GLU A 157 -5.26 10.26 -46.06
C GLU A 157 -5.52 11.58 -46.84
N GLU A 158 -6.66 12.23 -46.61
CA GLU A 158 -7.02 13.51 -47.19
C GLU A 158 -6.50 14.73 -46.39
N GLY A 159 -5.84 14.48 -45.25
CA GLY A 159 -5.30 15.52 -44.37
C GLY A 159 -6.32 16.16 -43.44
N ASN A 160 -7.50 15.55 -43.26
CA ASN A 160 -8.49 16.00 -42.28
C ASN A 160 -8.15 15.43 -40.90
N ILE A 161 -8.54 16.19 -39.85
CA ILE A 161 -8.37 15.70 -38.47
C ILE A 161 -9.51 14.73 -38.16
N VAL A 162 -9.14 13.49 -37.85
CA VAL A 162 -10.06 12.45 -37.37
C VAL A 162 -9.77 12.15 -35.89
N ALA A 163 -10.84 12.15 -35.09
CA ALA A 163 -10.73 11.78 -33.68
C ALA A 163 -10.88 10.26 -33.53
N LYS A 164 -9.87 9.61 -32.96
CA LYS A 164 -9.96 8.23 -32.49
C LYS A 164 -10.36 8.25 -31.02
N GLU A 165 -11.48 7.65 -30.71
CA GLU A 165 -12.02 7.60 -29.34
C GLU A 165 -11.73 6.25 -28.70
N TYR A 166 -11.45 6.30 -27.38
CA TYR A 166 -11.19 5.14 -26.55
C TYR A 166 -12.16 5.19 -25.37
N LYS A 167 -12.92 4.12 -25.17
CA LYS A 167 -13.76 3.99 -23.97
C LYS A 167 -12.86 3.79 -22.76
N VAL A 168 -13.13 4.53 -21.69
CA VAL A 168 -12.55 4.31 -20.37
C VAL A 168 -13.59 3.63 -19.50
N GLU A 169 -13.30 2.40 -19.07
CA GLU A 169 -14.22 1.67 -18.21
C GLU A 169 -14.34 2.33 -16.84
N SER A 170 -15.55 2.25 -16.26
CA SER A 170 -15.81 2.75 -14.91
C SER A 170 -14.91 2.02 -13.91
N SER A 171 -14.33 2.77 -12.98
CA SER A 171 -13.50 2.23 -11.92
C SER A 171 -14.04 2.61 -10.55
N THR A 172 -13.86 1.71 -9.58
CA THR A 172 -14.28 1.92 -8.20
C THR A 172 -13.09 1.73 -7.28
N THR A 173 -12.77 2.73 -6.49
CA THR A 173 -11.71 2.66 -5.48
C THR A 173 -12.28 2.86 -4.10
N LYS A 174 -11.90 2.00 -3.17
CA LYS A 174 -12.28 2.10 -1.77
C LYS A 174 -11.37 3.07 -1.03
N LEU A 175 -11.98 4.05 -0.36
CA LEU A 175 -11.34 4.94 0.60
C LEU A 175 -11.57 4.40 2.02
N TYR A 176 -10.62 4.61 2.91
CA TYR A 176 -10.64 4.11 4.27
C TYR A 176 -10.56 5.25 5.28
N ASN A 177 -11.36 5.17 6.33
CA ASN A 177 -11.27 6.08 7.46
C ASN A 177 -10.01 5.77 8.27
N ALA A 178 -9.08 6.73 8.31
CA ALA A 178 -7.80 6.56 9.01
C ALA A 178 -7.96 6.37 10.53
N ASN A 179 -9.08 6.83 11.11
CA ASN A 179 -9.37 6.70 12.53
C ASN A 179 -9.98 5.33 12.90
N GLU A 180 -10.39 4.54 11.90
CA GLU A 180 -11.04 3.24 12.06
C GLU A 180 -10.17 2.09 11.52
N LEU A 181 -8.84 2.20 11.65
CA LEU A 181 -7.91 1.17 11.24
C LEU A 181 -7.51 0.30 12.43
N CYS A 182 -7.28 -1.00 12.17
CA CYS A 182 -6.47 -1.85 13.02
C CYS A 182 -5.01 -1.86 12.54
N PHE A 183 -4.07 -2.23 13.41
CA PHE A 183 -2.64 -2.11 13.13
C PHE A 183 -1.92 -3.47 13.31
N PRO A 184 -2.05 -4.39 12.33
CA PRO A 184 -1.19 -5.56 12.26
C PRO A 184 0.23 -5.14 11.91
N SER A 185 1.22 -5.86 12.43
CA SER A 185 2.63 -5.64 12.15
C SER A 185 3.46 -6.90 12.28
N VAL A 186 4.57 -6.94 11.59
CA VAL A 186 5.63 -7.94 11.73
C VAL A 186 6.95 -7.17 11.83
N ALA A 187 7.79 -7.52 12.78
CA ALA A 187 9.09 -6.87 12.94
C ALA A 187 10.05 -7.24 11.80
N ASP A 188 10.90 -6.31 11.38
CA ASP A 188 12.03 -6.62 10.51
C ASP A 188 12.92 -7.69 11.14
N PHE A 189 13.49 -8.58 10.33
CA PHE A 189 14.33 -9.65 10.85
C PHE A 189 15.47 -10.02 9.91
N SER A 190 16.41 -10.78 10.44
CA SER A 190 17.50 -11.38 9.65
C SER A 190 17.37 -12.91 9.64
N ILE A 191 17.76 -13.53 8.53
CA ILE A 191 17.74 -15.00 8.34
C ILE A 191 18.96 -15.43 7.52
N ALA A 192 19.59 -16.56 7.88
CA ALA A 192 20.68 -17.09 7.10
C ALA A 192 20.17 -17.98 5.94
N PRO A 193 20.94 -18.10 4.83
CA PRO A 193 20.60 -19.02 3.75
C PRO A 193 20.43 -20.45 4.26
N GLY A 194 19.35 -21.12 3.88
CA GLY A 194 18.99 -22.45 4.34
C GLY A 194 18.39 -22.52 5.74
N GLU A 195 18.22 -21.40 6.42
CA GLU A 195 17.65 -21.34 7.76
C GLU A 195 16.11 -21.28 7.71
N LYS A 196 15.49 -21.79 8.77
CA LYS A 196 14.07 -21.65 9.09
C LYS A 196 13.94 -20.80 10.35
N LYS A 197 13.10 -19.77 10.30
CA LYS A 197 12.92 -18.83 11.41
C LYS A 197 11.45 -18.57 11.69
N THR A 198 11.04 -18.76 12.94
CA THR A 198 9.69 -18.39 13.39
C THR A 198 9.58 -16.89 13.59
N ILE A 199 8.55 -16.30 13.01
CA ILE A 199 8.18 -14.88 13.17
C ILE A 199 6.73 -14.76 13.64
N THR A 200 6.34 -13.60 14.14
CA THR A 200 4.99 -13.35 14.63
C THR A 200 4.33 -12.20 13.87
N LEU A 201 3.03 -12.35 13.63
CA LEU A 201 2.14 -11.25 13.27
C LEU A 201 1.51 -10.73 14.57
N ASP A 202 1.83 -9.49 14.89
CA ASP A 202 1.25 -8.76 16.01
C ASP A 202 0.01 -7.99 15.53
N LEU A 203 -0.95 -7.79 16.43
CA LEU A 203 -2.11 -6.93 16.20
C LEU A 203 -2.23 -5.91 17.34
N LYS A 204 -2.19 -4.63 16.99
CA LYS A 204 -2.56 -3.55 17.89
C LYS A 204 -3.94 -3.01 17.50
N ASP A 205 -4.88 -3.07 18.41
CA ASP A 205 -6.20 -2.47 18.28
C ASP A 205 -6.75 -2.12 19.67
N GLU A 206 -6.98 -0.84 19.89
CA GLU A 206 -7.49 -0.31 21.18
C GLU A 206 -8.99 0.02 21.12
N LYS A 207 -9.60 -0.07 19.93
CA LYS A 207 -10.98 0.38 19.69
C LYS A 207 -11.98 -0.72 19.44
N HIS A 208 -11.53 -1.81 18.76
CA HIS A 208 -12.45 -2.78 18.18
C HIS A 208 -12.29 -4.14 18.82
N LEU A 209 -13.38 -4.86 18.97
CA LEU A 209 -13.39 -6.25 19.41
C LEU A 209 -13.29 -7.14 18.18
N ILE A 210 -12.05 -7.41 17.74
CA ILE A 210 -11.79 -8.20 16.53
C ILE A 210 -11.90 -9.69 16.85
N SER A 211 -12.71 -10.41 16.09
CA SER A 211 -12.86 -11.86 16.19
C SER A 211 -12.25 -12.63 15.01
N LEU A 212 -11.99 -11.93 13.91
CA LEU A 212 -11.36 -12.53 12.72
C LEU A 212 -10.44 -11.50 12.07
N LEU A 213 -9.28 -11.93 11.62
CA LEU A 213 -8.39 -11.16 10.76
C LEU A 213 -8.00 -12.00 9.55
N SER A 214 -8.02 -11.41 8.37
CA SER A 214 -7.54 -12.03 7.14
C SER A 214 -6.63 -11.10 6.37
N TRP A 215 -5.64 -11.66 5.66
CA TRP A 215 -4.63 -10.91 4.91
C TRP A 215 -4.02 -11.75 3.79
N ASN A 216 -3.28 -11.10 2.92
CA ASN A 216 -2.44 -11.74 1.91
C ASN A 216 -0.97 -11.46 2.20
N VAL A 217 -0.10 -12.37 1.77
CA VAL A 217 1.36 -12.21 1.86
C VAL A 217 1.96 -12.41 0.47
N LYS A 218 2.85 -11.50 0.06
CA LYS A 218 3.68 -11.66 -1.14
C LYS A 218 5.11 -11.88 -0.71
N MET A 219 5.61 -13.09 -0.96
CA MET A 219 6.98 -13.47 -0.67
C MET A 219 7.90 -13.06 -1.82
N PRO A 220 9.10 -12.52 -1.54
CA PRO A 220 10.13 -12.29 -2.54
C PRO A 220 10.81 -13.60 -2.95
N ALA A 221 11.55 -13.58 -4.05
CA ALA A 221 12.37 -14.72 -4.45
C ALA A 221 13.39 -15.11 -3.36
N GLY A 222 13.59 -16.40 -3.18
CA GLY A 222 14.51 -16.95 -2.18
C GLY A 222 13.96 -17.03 -0.76
N LEU A 223 12.72 -16.59 -0.52
CA LEU A 223 12.00 -16.77 0.74
C LEU A 223 10.66 -17.47 0.52
N SER A 224 10.29 -18.35 1.43
CA SER A 224 8.98 -19.00 1.45
C SER A 224 8.44 -19.09 2.87
N ILE A 225 7.15 -19.37 3.01
CA ILE A 225 6.52 -19.67 4.30
C ILE A 225 6.19 -21.16 4.33
N ASP A 226 6.49 -21.82 5.44
CA ASP A 226 6.01 -23.18 5.71
C ASP A 226 4.49 -23.14 5.93
N PRO A 227 3.67 -23.67 5.03
CA PRO A 227 2.22 -23.57 5.14
C PRO A 227 1.63 -24.35 6.33
N GLU A 228 2.38 -25.29 6.91
CA GLU A 228 1.95 -26.09 8.06
C GLU A 228 2.35 -25.45 9.40
N SER A 229 3.16 -24.40 9.37
CA SER A 229 3.70 -23.74 10.58
C SER A 229 2.80 -22.68 11.19
N TYR A 230 1.70 -22.31 10.54
CA TYR A 230 0.83 -21.27 11.05
C TYR A 230 0.08 -21.71 12.32
N GLU A 231 0.31 -20.99 13.40
CA GLU A 231 -0.36 -21.22 14.68
C GLU A 231 -0.96 -19.93 15.26
N ALA A 232 -2.15 -20.06 15.86
CA ALA A 232 -2.71 -18.98 16.66
C ALA A 232 -1.98 -18.91 18.02
N VAL A 233 -1.52 -17.72 18.39
CA VAL A 233 -0.87 -17.47 19.68
C VAL A 233 -1.92 -17.55 20.79
N LYS A 234 -1.85 -18.60 21.61
CA LYS A 234 -2.92 -18.98 22.55
C LYS A 234 -3.17 -17.97 23.66
N ASP A 235 -2.19 -17.17 24.02
CA ASP A 235 -2.35 -16.10 25.02
C ASP A 235 -3.36 -15.03 24.58
N ARG A 236 -3.44 -14.78 23.28
CA ARG A 236 -4.37 -13.78 22.70
C ARG A 236 -5.50 -14.39 21.89
N ALA A 237 -5.29 -15.55 21.30
CA ALA A 237 -6.25 -16.20 20.42
C ALA A 237 -6.48 -17.67 20.84
N PRO A 238 -6.91 -17.93 22.12
CA PRO A 238 -6.97 -19.29 22.68
C PRO A 238 -7.89 -20.22 21.92
N LEU A 239 -9.01 -19.70 21.40
CA LEU A 239 -10.03 -20.46 20.68
C LEU A 239 -10.04 -20.13 19.18
N HIS A 240 -8.86 -19.81 18.62
CA HIS A 240 -8.72 -19.52 17.21
C HIS A 240 -7.81 -20.53 16.52
N ASN A 241 -8.03 -20.68 15.23
CA ASN A 241 -7.15 -21.40 14.30
C ASN A 241 -6.77 -20.50 13.13
N VAL A 242 -5.58 -20.74 12.58
CA VAL A 242 -5.16 -20.15 11.31
C VAL A 242 -5.48 -21.11 10.18
N SER A 243 -5.91 -20.60 9.05
CA SER A 243 -6.18 -21.37 7.85
C SER A 243 -5.79 -20.59 6.60
N ILE A 244 -5.37 -21.33 5.56
CA ILE A 244 -5.05 -20.78 4.24
C ILE A 244 -6.19 -21.14 3.29
N LYS A 245 -6.73 -20.14 2.60
CA LYS A 245 -7.74 -20.36 1.55
C LYS A 245 -7.06 -20.83 0.26
N LYS A 246 -7.83 -21.45 -0.65
CA LYS A 246 -7.35 -21.83 -2.00
C LYS A 246 -6.74 -20.66 -2.78
N SER A 247 -7.15 -19.43 -2.50
CA SER A 247 -6.59 -18.19 -3.07
C SER A 247 -5.25 -17.77 -2.48
N GLY A 248 -4.71 -18.48 -1.47
CA GLY A 248 -3.53 -18.07 -0.71
C GLY A 248 -3.81 -17.09 0.43
N ARG A 249 -5.06 -16.63 0.60
CA ARG A 249 -5.43 -15.71 1.68
C ARG A 249 -5.38 -16.41 3.04
N LEU A 250 -4.70 -15.80 3.98
CA LEU A 250 -4.58 -16.26 5.36
C LEU A 250 -5.73 -15.71 6.20
N ILE A 251 -6.22 -16.53 7.14
CA ILE A 251 -7.32 -16.15 8.02
C ILE A 251 -7.07 -16.75 9.40
N ILE A 252 -7.04 -15.92 10.45
CA ILE A 252 -7.23 -16.33 11.84
C ILE A 252 -8.70 -16.14 12.21
N ARG A 253 -9.34 -17.17 12.73
CA ARG A 253 -10.77 -17.16 13.06
C ARG A 253 -11.07 -18.09 14.22
N PRO A 254 -12.20 -17.89 14.94
CA PRO A 254 -12.66 -18.82 15.96
C PRO A 254 -12.77 -20.26 15.42
N ASN A 255 -12.38 -21.23 16.22
CA ASN A 255 -12.27 -22.64 15.83
C ASN A 255 -13.55 -23.47 16.09
N GLY A 256 -14.62 -22.83 16.53
CA GLY A 256 -15.90 -23.48 16.83
C GLY A 256 -15.99 -24.09 18.25
N ALA A 257 -14.92 -24.01 19.04
CA ALA A 257 -14.95 -24.44 20.46
C ALA A 257 -15.51 -23.35 21.39
N ALA A 258 -15.63 -22.11 20.90
CA ALA A 258 -16.21 -21.01 21.65
C ALA A 258 -17.72 -21.28 21.90
N THR A 259 -18.14 -21.19 23.16
CA THR A 259 -19.52 -21.42 23.60
C THR A 259 -20.24 -20.11 23.92
N LYS A 260 -19.50 -19.02 24.08
CA LYS A 260 -20.00 -17.69 24.38
C LYS A 260 -19.46 -16.68 23.37
N LEU A 261 -20.21 -15.57 23.18
CA LEU A 261 -19.82 -14.53 22.24
C LEU A 261 -18.51 -13.83 22.58
N GLU A 262 -18.24 -13.57 23.87
CA GLU A 262 -17.00 -12.96 24.32
C GLU A 262 -15.76 -13.82 24.04
N GLU A 263 -15.91 -15.13 23.92
CA GLU A 263 -14.83 -16.07 23.60
C GLU A 263 -14.41 -16.03 22.12
N LEU A 264 -15.19 -15.35 21.28
CA LEU A 264 -14.89 -15.19 19.85
C LEU A 264 -13.88 -14.08 19.59
N ASP A 265 -13.60 -13.22 20.57
CA ASP A 265 -12.70 -12.08 20.37
C ASP A 265 -11.22 -12.48 20.54
N ILE A 266 -10.35 -11.83 19.78
CA ILE A 266 -8.91 -11.82 20.03
C ILE A 266 -8.69 -10.98 21.29
N LEU A 267 -8.04 -11.55 22.29
CA LEU A 267 -7.91 -10.96 23.62
C LEU A 267 -6.85 -9.84 23.66
N GLY A 268 -7.06 -8.87 24.55
CA GLY A 268 -6.14 -7.76 24.75
C GLY A 268 -6.08 -6.78 23.57
N THR A 269 -5.25 -5.74 23.71
CA THR A 269 -5.19 -4.63 22.74
C THR A 269 -3.94 -4.62 21.88
N SER A 270 -2.92 -5.43 22.22
CA SER A 270 -1.65 -5.48 21.46
C SER A 270 -0.91 -6.79 21.67
N GLY A 271 -0.01 -7.14 20.74
CA GLY A 271 0.89 -8.29 20.78
C GLY A 271 0.58 -9.34 19.73
N ALA A 272 1.36 -10.43 19.76
CA ALA A 272 1.33 -11.50 18.76
C ALA A 272 -0.01 -12.26 18.76
N ILE A 273 -0.57 -12.48 17.57
CA ILE A 273 -1.80 -13.25 17.37
C ILE A 273 -1.59 -14.51 16.52
N VAL A 274 -0.56 -14.50 15.66
CA VAL A 274 -0.18 -15.63 14.80
C VAL A 274 1.33 -15.76 14.81
N SER A 275 1.83 -16.99 14.89
CA SER A 275 3.22 -17.35 14.59
C SER A 275 3.29 -18.20 13.33
N PHE A 276 4.40 -18.10 12.60
CA PHE A 276 4.67 -18.91 11.41
C PHE A 276 6.16 -18.91 11.07
N ASP A 277 6.58 -19.90 10.30
CA ASP A 277 7.98 -20.08 9.92
C ASP A 277 8.26 -19.56 8.52
N VAL A 278 9.28 -18.72 8.41
CA VAL A 278 9.88 -18.32 7.15
C VAL A 278 11.10 -19.18 6.88
N ILE A 279 11.23 -19.68 5.66
CA ILE A 279 12.34 -20.49 5.17
C ILE A 279 13.11 -19.65 4.14
N ALA A 280 14.41 -19.54 4.34
CA ALA A 280 15.32 -18.98 3.33
C ALA A 280 15.93 -20.09 2.49
N ASP A 281 15.88 -19.96 1.18
CA ASP A 281 16.57 -20.87 0.28
C ASP A 281 18.09 -20.81 0.50
N ALA A 282 18.79 -21.91 0.19
CA ALA A 282 20.27 -21.93 0.27
C ALA A 282 20.92 -20.85 -0.62
N SER A 283 20.21 -20.38 -1.66
CA SER A 283 20.64 -19.32 -2.58
C SER A 283 20.25 -17.92 -2.14
N PHE A 284 19.57 -17.73 -0.99
CA PHE A 284 19.18 -16.42 -0.51
C PHE A 284 20.39 -15.52 -0.33
N SER A 285 20.48 -14.48 -1.15
CA SER A 285 21.69 -13.66 -1.29
C SER A 285 21.70 -12.39 -0.44
N GLY A 286 20.56 -11.98 0.11
CA GLY A 286 20.51 -10.76 0.92
C GLY A 286 19.17 -10.05 0.88
N ASP A 287 19.20 -8.76 1.14
CA ASP A 287 18.06 -7.90 1.42
C ASP A 287 16.84 -8.18 0.54
N ALA A 288 15.72 -8.45 1.20
CA ALA A 288 14.46 -8.76 0.56
C ALA A 288 13.31 -8.09 1.32
N THR A 289 12.16 -7.99 0.67
CA THR A 289 10.96 -7.37 1.26
C THR A 289 9.78 -8.31 1.13
N ILE A 290 9.18 -8.66 2.27
CA ILE A 290 7.91 -9.38 2.34
C ILE A 290 6.80 -8.35 2.42
N LYS A 291 5.79 -8.42 1.54
CA LYS A 291 4.64 -7.52 1.57
C LYS A 291 3.44 -8.21 2.20
N PHE A 292 2.86 -7.58 3.22
CA PHE A 292 1.59 -7.95 3.83
C PHE A 292 0.52 -6.95 3.37
N TYR A 293 -0.62 -7.45 2.87
CA TYR A 293 -1.59 -6.57 2.23
C TYR A 293 -3.02 -7.10 2.30
N ASP A 294 -3.99 -6.24 1.96
CA ASP A 294 -5.43 -6.55 1.95
C ASP A 294 -5.95 -7.06 3.30
N PHE A 295 -5.59 -6.41 4.37
CA PHE A 295 -6.10 -6.76 5.69
C PHE A 295 -7.59 -6.47 5.80
N LEU A 296 -8.33 -7.43 6.34
CA LEU A 296 -9.73 -7.31 6.70
C LEU A 296 -9.95 -7.93 8.07
N ALA A 297 -10.28 -7.10 9.04
CA ALA A 297 -10.69 -7.52 10.37
C ALA A 297 -12.21 -7.48 10.47
N THR A 298 -12.81 -8.39 11.21
CA THR A 298 -14.25 -8.38 11.50
C THR A 298 -14.51 -8.56 12.99
N THR A 299 -15.56 -7.91 13.47
CA THR A 299 -16.11 -8.18 14.80
C THR A 299 -16.95 -9.45 14.76
N LYS A 300 -17.25 -10.00 15.93
CA LYS A 300 -18.29 -11.02 16.06
C LYS A 300 -19.66 -10.47 15.64
N ALA A 301 -20.52 -11.33 15.12
CA ALA A 301 -21.87 -10.95 14.81
C ALA A 301 -22.67 -10.75 16.11
N ILE A 302 -23.20 -9.54 16.29
CA ILE A 302 -24.17 -9.22 17.33
C ILE A 302 -25.45 -8.80 16.61
N ASP A 303 -26.56 -9.42 16.89
CA ASP A 303 -27.86 -9.18 16.23
C ASP A 303 -27.78 -9.29 14.70
N GLY A 304 -26.92 -10.21 14.21
CA GLY A 304 -26.70 -10.43 12.77
C GLY A 304 -25.86 -9.34 12.09
N LYS A 305 -25.35 -8.37 12.83
CA LYS A 305 -24.50 -7.30 12.30
C LYS A 305 -23.04 -7.59 12.56
N VAL A 306 -22.22 -7.45 11.51
CA VAL A 306 -20.76 -7.57 11.55
C VAL A 306 -20.17 -6.28 11.05
N SER A 307 -19.29 -5.67 11.83
CA SER A 307 -18.50 -4.53 11.38
C SER A 307 -17.19 -5.03 10.78
N GLN A 308 -16.72 -4.35 9.74
CA GLN A 308 -15.48 -4.64 9.05
C GLN A 308 -14.51 -3.47 9.22
N TYR A 309 -13.28 -3.78 9.60
CA TYR A 309 -12.20 -2.82 9.76
C TYR A 309 -11.03 -3.23 8.86
N TYR A 310 -10.16 -2.29 8.59
CA TYR A 310 -9.09 -2.46 7.62
C TYR A 310 -7.74 -2.07 8.23
N SER A 311 -6.67 -2.36 7.54
CA SER A 311 -5.33 -1.90 7.86
C SER A 311 -4.63 -1.38 6.62
N LYS A 312 -3.59 -0.58 6.83
CA LYS A 312 -2.63 -0.27 5.77
C LYS A 312 -1.84 -1.52 5.42
N ASP A 313 -1.50 -1.64 4.16
CA ASP A 313 -0.50 -2.60 3.72
C ASP A 313 0.85 -2.19 4.31
N PHE A 314 1.72 -3.14 4.61
CA PHE A 314 3.05 -2.87 5.11
C PHE A 314 4.08 -3.85 4.55
N GLU A 315 5.33 -3.46 4.65
CA GLU A 315 6.47 -4.24 4.18
C GLU A 315 7.40 -4.54 5.35
N VAL A 316 7.95 -5.76 5.34
CA VAL A 316 8.90 -6.27 6.32
C VAL A 316 10.24 -6.46 5.63
N LYS A 317 11.27 -5.81 6.13
CA LYS A 317 12.63 -5.96 5.61
C LYS A 317 13.25 -7.22 6.18
N VAL A 318 13.78 -8.06 5.27
CA VAL A 318 14.49 -9.26 5.62
C VAL A 318 15.93 -9.09 5.17
N THR A 319 16.86 -9.09 6.11
CA THR A 319 18.28 -8.99 5.81
C THR A 319 18.94 -10.36 5.89
N LYS A 320 20.03 -10.55 5.15
CA LYS A 320 20.84 -11.74 5.30
C LYS A 320 21.52 -11.72 6.67
N ALA A 321 21.21 -12.69 7.51
CA ALA A 321 22.04 -12.94 8.68
C ALA A 321 23.44 -13.31 8.20
N GLY A 322 24.46 -12.66 8.74
CA GLY A 322 25.82 -13.12 8.50
C GLY A 322 25.85 -14.61 8.83
N THR A 323 26.39 -15.43 7.94
CA THR A 323 26.78 -16.78 8.34
C THR A 323 27.64 -16.58 9.57
N ALA A 324 27.17 -17.08 10.71
CA ALA A 324 27.97 -17.05 11.92
C ALA A 324 29.28 -17.80 11.58
N THR A 325 30.29 -17.04 11.18
CA THR A 325 31.63 -17.57 11.03
C THR A 325 32.08 -17.91 12.44
N GLY A 326 31.65 -19.10 12.85
CA GLY A 326 32.28 -19.90 13.88
C GLY A 326 32.71 -19.24 15.19
N ILE A 327 31.83 -18.44 15.87
CA ILE A 327 32.06 -18.09 17.28
C ILE A 327 30.73 -18.15 18.08
N ASN A 328 29.80 -19.01 17.72
CA ASN A 328 28.59 -19.26 18.53
C ASN A 328 28.86 -20.21 19.75
N GLY A 329 30.11 -20.52 20.03
CA GLY A 329 30.51 -21.39 21.15
C GLY A 329 31.12 -20.66 22.36
N ILE A 330 31.10 -19.33 22.42
CA ILE A 330 31.86 -18.60 23.44
C ILE A 330 30.96 -17.98 24.52
N GLU A 331 29.64 -17.83 24.31
CA GLU A 331 28.79 -17.19 25.33
C GLU A 331 28.58 -18.01 26.62
N SER A 332 28.65 -19.31 26.56
CA SER A 332 28.50 -20.14 27.80
C SER A 332 29.79 -20.34 28.61
N ASP A 333 30.98 -20.13 28.02
CA ASP A 333 32.23 -20.36 28.67
C ASP A 333 32.94 -19.07 29.18
N PHE A 334 32.52 -17.91 28.77
CA PHE A 334 33.15 -16.66 29.21
C PHE A 334 32.92 -16.32 30.69
N ALA A 335 31.85 -16.79 31.28
CA ALA A 335 31.59 -16.63 32.71
C ALA A 335 32.56 -17.41 33.62
N ALA A 336 33.34 -18.37 33.06
CA ALA A 336 34.26 -19.20 33.79
C ALA A 336 35.75 -18.96 33.49
N LYS A 337 36.09 -18.03 32.57
CA LYS A 337 37.50 -17.74 32.27
C LYS A 337 38.10 -16.78 33.29
N ALA A 338 39.13 -17.26 33.97
CA ALA A 338 39.93 -16.45 34.89
C ALA A 338 40.53 -15.23 34.16
N ASP A 339 40.68 -14.13 34.89
CA ASP A 339 41.38 -12.97 34.44
C ASP A 339 42.70 -13.30 33.74
N GLY A 340 42.98 -12.64 32.66
CA GLY A 340 44.20 -12.91 31.89
C GLY A 340 44.17 -12.34 30.47
N ILE A 341 45.26 -12.59 29.77
CA ILE A 341 45.43 -12.16 28.37
C ILE A 341 45.33 -13.43 27.50
N TYR A 342 44.55 -13.33 26.46
CA TYR A 342 44.30 -14.43 25.53
C TYR A 342 44.58 -14.02 24.10
N THR A 343 45.12 -14.91 23.28
CA THR A 343 45.18 -14.73 21.83
C THR A 343 43.78 -14.84 21.21
N ILE A 344 43.66 -14.45 19.96
CA ILE A 344 42.39 -14.59 19.19
C ILE A 344 41.95 -16.08 19.08
N SER A 345 42.88 -17.01 19.18
CA SER A 345 42.57 -18.47 19.21
C SER A 345 42.21 -18.98 20.61
N GLY A 346 42.12 -18.10 21.61
CA GLY A 346 41.74 -18.47 22.99
C GLY A 346 42.86 -18.99 23.86
N LEU A 347 44.11 -19.02 23.39
CA LEU A 347 45.30 -19.43 24.18
C LEU A 347 45.64 -18.35 25.21
N LYS A 348 45.72 -18.69 26.50
CA LYS A 348 46.15 -17.82 27.57
C LYS A 348 47.64 -17.51 27.43
N VAL A 349 48.03 -16.23 27.50
CA VAL A 349 49.42 -15.78 27.42
C VAL A 349 49.74 -14.86 28.60
N ASN A 350 51.02 -14.78 28.97
CA ASN A 350 51.43 -13.98 30.11
C ASN A 350 51.65 -12.50 29.77
N GLN A 351 51.69 -12.15 28.49
CA GLN A 351 51.82 -10.76 28.00
C GLN A 351 51.17 -10.60 26.62
N LEU A 352 50.90 -9.35 26.25
CA LEU A 352 50.36 -9.04 24.92
C LEU A 352 51.33 -9.52 23.82
N VAL A 353 50.83 -10.32 22.89
CA VAL A 353 51.56 -10.76 21.68
C VAL A 353 51.22 -9.83 20.50
N LYS A 354 52.09 -9.76 19.48
CA LYS A 354 51.84 -8.96 18.28
C LYS A 354 50.52 -9.40 17.62
N GLY A 355 49.68 -8.40 17.30
CA GLY A 355 48.36 -8.62 16.73
C GLY A 355 47.22 -8.42 17.76
N VAL A 356 46.09 -9.07 17.54
CA VAL A 356 44.89 -8.93 18.38
C VAL A 356 44.98 -9.83 19.62
N ASN A 357 44.79 -9.23 20.80
CA ASN A 357 44.70 -9.93 22.08
C ASN A 357 43.34 -9.61 22.72
N ILE A 358 42.85 -10.55 23.54
CA ILE A 358 41.63 -10.38 24.36
C ILE A 358 42.10 -10.33 25.82
N VAL A 359 41.90 -9.23 26.49
CA VAL A 359 42.20 -9.05 27.90
C VAL A 359 40.90 -9.24 28.68
N VAL A 360 40.84 -10.24 29.54
CA VAL A 360 39.73 -10.49 30.47
C VAL A 360 40.17 -9.97 31.86
N LYS A 361 39.36 -9.05 32.41
CA LYS A 361 39.55 -8.53 33.76
C LYS A 361 38.15 -8.27 34.38
N ASP A 362 37.96 -8.77 35.62
CA ASP A 362 36.72 -8.65 36.35
C ASP A 362 35.51 -9.14 35.54
N GLY A 363 35.66 -10.24 34.79
CA GLY A 363 34.61 -10.79 33.93
C GLY A 363 34.30 -9.98 32.65
N LYS A 364 35.04 -8.90 32.37
CA LYS A 364 34.90 -8.10 31.15
C LYS A 364 36.03 -8.37 30.17
N ALA A 365 35.67 -8.68 28.92
CA ALA A 365 36.61 -8.91 27.84
C ALA A 365 36.84 -7.60 27.03
N THR A 366 38.11 -7.24 26.81
CA THR A 366 38.49 -6.06 26.02
C THR A 366 39.47 -6.47 24.93
N LYS A 367 39.24 -6.03 23.71
CA LYS A 367 40.15 -6.23 22.57
C LYS A 367 41.31 -5.24 22.63
N VAL A 368 42.53 -5.73 22.64
CA VAL A 368 43.77 -4.93 22.62
C VAL A 368 44.59 -5.32 21.40
N VAL A 369 45.05 -4.34 20.61
CA VAL A 369 45.91 -4.59 19.46
C VAL A 369 47.33 -4.12 19.81
N LYS A 370 48.30 -5.06 19.82
CA LYS A 370 49.72 -4.77 19.95
C LYS A 370 50.35 -4.68 18.55
N LYS A 371 50.85 -3.52 18.20
CA LYS A 371 51.60 -3.28 16.97
C LYS A 371 52.98 -3.92 16.96
#